data_b9943841cf85993205e06920dd960785
#
_entry.id   b9943841cf85993205e06920dd960785
#
_cell.length_a   1.000
_cell.length_b   1.000
_cell.length_c   1.000
_cell.angle_alpha   90.00
_cell.angle_beta   90.00
_cell.angle_gamma   90.00
#
_symmetry.space_group_name_H-M   'P 1'
#
loop_
_entity.id
_entity.type
_entity.pdbx_description
1 polymer ?
#
loop_
_entity_poly.entity_id
_entity_poly.type
_entity_poly.pdbx_seq_one_letter_code
_entity_poly.pdbx_strand_id
1 'polypeptide(L)'
;MIHPVRGILPAVIAAVEEGRNKVVVPIQNLEEAELVPGAAPVGVRNFGDLAEHLGLTPKREVEYPDPERYFPDATKAGPEADLADVYGQYQGRKALEIAAAGGHNLFLLGTPGSGKTMLARRLPTIMGPLSERAAIETTAIHSVAGTLDPTSGLIDTPPFIAPHHNASMAAMIGGGAGLARPGAISLAHNGILFLDEAPEFAPKVLDALRQPIESGALTIHRSQGAVTLPARFQLVLAANPCPCGYAGHTSGTCKCTPYQRRRYLTRLSGPLLDRIDIHVQMAPPKPGTLNGAVPESSAQVRPRVVRAQQIQMERSHQLNAALSGKVLRSFIGKKDLARLDGLVEKAVITMRGKDRIMRVARTLADLEERQSVSSDDIAQAFALRTHSGGQNG
;
A
#
# COMPACT_ATOMS: atom_id res chain seq x y z
N MET A 1 36.22 -12.89 11.34
CA MET A 1 35.32 -11.73 11.15
C MET A 1 33.90 -12.21 11.30
N ILE A 2 33.04 -11.47 11.95
CA ILE A 2 31.58 -11.71 12.04
C ILE A 2 30.92 -10.88 10.95
N HIS A 3 30.07 -11.50 10.13
CA HIS A 3 29.45 -10.86 8.99
C HIS A 3 28.04 -10.38 9.32
N PRO A 4 27.54 -9.29 8.70
CA PRO A 4 26.20 -8.81 8.86
C PRO A 4 25.18 -9.86 8.39
N VAL A 5 24.03 -9.90 9.04
CA VAL A 5 22.92 -10.78 8.70
C VAL A 5 21.66 -9.95 8.46
N ARG A 6 20.77 -10.48 7.64
CA ARG A 6 19.45 -9.89 7.39
C ARG A 6 18.44 -10.39 8.43
N GLY A 7 17.49 -9.55 8.76
CA GLY A 7 16.43 -9.92 9.70
C GLY A 7 16.90 -9.92 11.15
N ILE A 8 17.83 -9.07 11.49
CA ILE A 8 18.26 -8.85 12.89
C ILE A 8 17.10 -8.27 13.70
N LEU A 9 16.36 -7.32 13.16
CA LEU A 9 15.27 -6.69 13.89
C LEU A 9 14.25 -7.70 14.42
N PRO A 10 13.62 -8.57 13.61
CA PRO A 10 12.69 -9.57 14.12
C PRO A 10 13.33 -10.58 15.08
N ALA A 11 14.62 -10.89 14.92
CA ALA A 11 15.33 -11.78 15.85
C ALA A 11 15.52 -11.14 17.22
N VAL A 12 15.87 -9.85 17.25
CA VAL A 12 16.02 -9.09 18.50
C VAL A 12 14.66 -8.87 19.17
N ILE A 13 13.59 -8.58 18.39
CA ILE A 13 12.22 -8.49 18.92
C ILE A 13 11.86 -9.79 19.65
N ALA A 14 12.03 -10.94 18.99
CA ALA A 14 11.73 -12.24 19.60
C ALA A 14 12.55 -12.50 20.87
N ALA A 15 13.83 -12.11 20.90
CA ALA A 15 14.66 -12.25 22.09
C ALA A 15 14.15 -11.40 23.26
N VAL A 16 13.76 -10.16 22.99
CA VAL A 16 13.19 -9.24 24.01
C VAL A 16 11.85 -9.74 24.54
N GLU A 17 10.98 -10.26 23.68
CA GLU A 17 9.70 -10.87 24.06
C GLU A 17 9.88 -12.10 24.97
N GLU A 18 10.99 -12.83 24.81
CA GLU A 18 11.37 -13.92 25.71
C GLU A 18 12.12 -13.45 26.98
N GLY A 19 12.22 -12.13 27.21
CA GLY A 19 12.93 -11.56 28.37
C GLY A 19 14.45 -11.51 28.23
N ARG A 20 14.99 -11.74 27.04
CA ARG A 20 16.43 -11.69 26.75
C ARG A 20 16.82 -10.34 26.15
N ASN A 21 16.93 -9.33 26.98
CA ASN A 21 17.18 -7.96 26.52
C ASN A 21 18.62 -7.71 26.05
N LYS A 22 19.60 -8.47 26.60
CA LYS A 22 21.00 -8.39 26.16
C LYS A 22 21.23 -9.35 25.01
N VAL A 23 21.47 -8.78 23.81
CA VAL A 23 21.72 -9.55 22.58
C VAL A 23 23.05 -9.12 21.98
N VAL A 24 23.83 -10.09 21.50
CA VAL A 24 25.08 -9.82 20.79
C VAL A 24 24.81 -9.94 19.30
N VAL A 25 25.17 -8.89 18.57
CA VAL A 25 24.91 -8.77 17.13
C VAL A 25 26.19 -8.39 16.37
N PRO A 26 26.28 -8.68 15.07
CA PRO A 26 27.36 -8.12 14.25
C PRO A 26 27.37 -6.59 14.34
N ILE A 27 28.54 -5.97 14.42
CA ILE A 27 28.67 -4.51 14.59
C ILE A 27 27.90 -3.72 13.51
N GLN A 28 27.84 -4.24 12.26
CA GLN A 28 27.10 -3.62 11.17
C GLN A 28 25.56 -3.66 11.35
N ASN A 29 25.07 -4.52 12.23
CA ASN A 29 23.65 -4.63 12.56
C ASN A 29 23.29 -3.94 13.89
N LEU A 30 24.26 -3.27 14.54
CA LEU A 30 24.02 -2.65 15.85
C LEU A 30 22.93 -1.57 15.78
N GLU A 31 23.06 -0.63 14.83
CA GLU A 31 22.07 0.43 14.61
C GLU A 31 20.66 -0.12 14.37
N GLU A 32 20.55 -1.22 13.63
CA GLU A 32 19.28 -1.91 13.39
C GLU A 32 18.71 -2.55 14.67
N ALA A 33 19.57 -3.18 15.47
CA ALA A 33 19.17 -3.82 16.73
C ALA A 33 18.74 -2.80 17.81
N GLU A 34 19.33 -1.61 17.81
CA GLU A 34 18.98 -0.50 18.70
C GLU A 34 17.58 0.08 18.43
N LEU A 35 16.99 -0.17 17.25
CA LEU A 35 15.62 0.22 16.95
C LEU A 35 14.56 -0.55 17.75
N VAL A 36 14.94 -1.66 18.41
CA VAL A 36 13.99 -2.47 19.18
C VAL A 36 13.84 -1.93 20.61
N PRO A 37 12.64 -1.47 21.01
CA PRO A 37 12.40 -0.97 22.35
C PRO A 37 12.72 -2.03 23.41
N GLY A 38 13.50 -1.65 24.43
CA GLY A 38 13.88 -2.53 25.53
C GLY A 38 15.04 -3.47 25.24
N ALA A 39 15.59 -3.50 24.03
CA ALA A 39 16.81 -4.21 23.72
C ALA A 39 18.05 -3.46 24.25
N ALA A 40 19.07 -4.22 24.66
CA ALA A 40 20.39 -3.73 25.01
C ALA A 40 21.43 -4.47 24.14
N PRO A 41 21.49 -4.16 22.82
CA PRO A 41 22.36 -4.87 21.92
C PRO A 41 23.83 -4.51 22.14
N VAL A 42 24.72 -5.48 21.89
CA VAL A 42 26.18 -5.31 21.91
C VAL A 42 26.72 -5.71 20.55
N GLY A 43 27.34 -4.75 19.86
CA GLY A 43 27.96 -4.97 18.57
C GLY A 43 29.33 -5.58 18.69
N VAL A 44 29.60 -6.67 17.94
CA VAL A 44 30.89 -7.34 17.89
C VAL A 44 31.40 -7.48 16.44
N ARG A 45 32.71 -7.27 16.24
CA ARG A 45 33.36 -7.35 14.91
C ARG A 45 33.89 -8.77 14.61
N ASN A 46 34.28 -9.45 15.68
CA ASN A 46 34.96 -10.75 15.61
C ASN A 46 34.76 -11.56 16.90
N PHE A 47 35.25 -12.77 16.91
CA PHE A 47 35.19 -13.64 18.10
C PHE A 47 36.03 -13.17 19.28
N GLY A 48 37.04 -12.31 19.07
CA GLY A 48 37.82 -11.68 20.15
C GLY A 48 36.95 -10.72 20.93
N ASP A 49 36.27 -9.79 20.25
CA ASP A 49 35.33 -8.83 20.87
C ASP A 49 34.23 -9.57 21.68
N LEU A 50 33.73 -10.71 21.12
CA LEU A 50 32.76 -11.54 21.80
C LEU A 50 33.34 -12.17 23.07
N ALA A 51 34.60 -12.71 23.00
CA ALA A 51 35.27 -13.29 24.14
C ALA A 51 35.49 -12.26 25.27
N GLU A 52 35.98 -11.07 24.93
CA GLU A 52 36.12 -9.96 25.87
C GLU A 52 34.80 -9.57 26.54
N HIS A 53 33.74 -9.47 25.75
CA HIS A 53 32.40 -9.18 26.30
C HIS A 53 31.92 -10.25 27.28
N LEU A 54 32.31 -11.50 27.06
CA LEU A 54 32.03 -12.64 27.97
C LEU A 54 33.03 -12.77 29.12
N GLY A 55 33.97 -11.81 29.27
CA GLY A 55 35.00 -11.85 30.33
C GLY A 55 36.10 -12.87 30.07
N LEU A 56 36.27 -13.36 28.84
CA LEU A 56 37.33 -14.27 28.43
C LEU A 56 38.48 -13.49 27.81
N THR A 57 39.71 -13.85 28.11
CA THR A 57 40.91 -13.24 27.50
C THR A 57 41.18 -13.88 26.13
N PRO A 58 41.12 -13.13 25.03
CA PRO A 58 41.45 -13.69 23.73
C PRO A 58 42.93 -14.10 23.64
N LYS A 59 43.20 -15.28 23.10
CA LYS A 59 44.57 -15.80 22.97
C LYS A 59 45.44 -15.05 21.96
N ARG A 60 44.88 -14.18 21.15
CA ARG A 60 45.57 -13.45 20.08
C ARG A 60 44.80 -12.16 19.75
N GLU A 61 45.50 -11.03 19.81
CA GLU A 61 45.01 -9.77 19.23
C GLU A 61 45.18 -9.88 17.70
N VAL A 62 44.09 -9.69 16.99
CA VAL A 62 44.05 -9.57 15.51
C VAL A 62 43.45 -8.27 15.17
N GLU A 63 44.26 -7.38 14.57
CA GLU A 63 43.70 -6.16 13.94
C GLU A 63 42.84 -6.54 12.74
N TYR A 64 41.60 -6.10 12.75
CA TYR A 64 40.66 -6.25 11.64
C TYR A 64 40.39 -4.86 11.04
N PRO A 65 40.36 -4.74 9.71
CA PRO A 65 39.93 -3.50 9.08
C PRO A 65 38.50 -3.17 9.51
N ASP A 66 38.19 -1.88 9.57
CA ASP A 66 36.82 -1.44 9.84
C ASP A 66 35.87 -2.06 8.81
N PRO A 67 34.76 -2.65 9.25
CA PRO A 67 33.82 -3.27 8.34
C PRO A 67 33.21 -2.23 7.41
N GLU A 68 33.22 -2.52 6.10
CA GLU A 68 32.50 -1.69 5.13
C GLU A 68 31.00 -1.63 5.51
N ARG A 69 30.37 -0.47 5.34
CA ARG A 69 28.93 -0.33 5.55
C ARG A 69 28.18 -1.27 4.61
N TYR A 70 27.35 -2.12 5.17
CA TYR A 70 26.63 -3.18 4.44
C TYR A 70 25.36 -2.69 3.74
N PHE A 71 24.94 -1.45 4.00
CA PHE A 71 23.64 -0.99 3.52
C PHE A 71 23.73 -0.56 2.05
N PRO A 72 22.82 -1.07 1.18
CA PRO A 72 22.70 -0.50 -0.16
C PRO A 72 22.38 1.00 -0.02
N ASP A 73 22.94 1.80 -0.92
CA ASP A 73 22.63 3.23 -0.98
C ASP A 73 21.12 3.42 -0.84
N ALA A 74 20.70 4.00 0.26
CA ALA A 74 19.30 4.39 0.43
C ALA A 74 18.96 5.25 -0.78
N THR A 75 17.99 4.81 -1.56
CA THR A 75 17.48 5.64 -2.66
C THR A 75 17.04 6.94 -2.02
N LYS A 76 17.84 7.99 -2.19
CA LYS A 76 17.54 9.33 -1.68
C LYS A 76 16.11 9.62 -2.03
N ALA A 77 15.29 9.90 -1.02
CA ALA A 77 13.93 10.34 -1.23
C ALA A 77 13.96 11.48 -2.26
N GLY A 78 13.27 11.29 -3.37
CA GLY A 78 13.13 12.35 -4.37
C GLY A 78 12.47 13.58 -3.71
N PRO A 79 12.40 14.73 -4.41
CA PRO A 79 11.77 15.93 -3.84
C PRO A 79 10.42 15.57 -3.25
N GLU A 80 10.16 16.09 -2.05
CA GLU A 80 8.90 15.80 -1.33
C GLU A 80 7.70 16.08 -2.24
N ALA A 81 6.96 15.03 -2.55
CA ALA A 81 5.79 15.13 -3.39
C ALA A 81 4.66 15.76 -2.58
N ASP A 82 4.04 16.84 -3.07
CA ASP A 82 2.89 17.48 -2.44
C ASP A 82 1.63 17.37 -3.30
N LEU A 83 0.47 17.25 -2.66
CA LEU A 83 -0.81 17.19 -3.37
C LEU A 83 -1.13 18.52 -4.11
N ALA A 84 -0.56 19.64 -3.69
CA ALA A 84 -0.67 20.93 -4.39
C ALA A 84 -0.09 20.90 -5.81
N ASP A 85 0.84 19.99 -6.11
CA ASP A 85 1.39 19.83 -7.46
C ASP A 85 0.37 19.27 -8.48
N VAL A 86 -0.76 18.73 -7.99
CA VAL A 86 -1.77 18.07 -8.84
C VAL A 86 -2.86 19.05 -9.21
N TYR A 87 -2.69 19.72 -10.33
CA TYR A 87 -3.67 20.69 -10.84
C TYR A 87 -4.83 20.02 -11.60
N GLY A 88 -6.03 20.55 -11.44
CA GLY A 88 -7.19 20.24 -12.28
C GLY A 88 -7.81 18.85 -12.16
N GLN A 89 -7.25 17.96 -11.32
CA GLN A 89 -7.74 16.58 -11.13
C GLN A 89 -8.69 16.49 -9.92
N TYR A 90 -9.73 17.32 -9.86
CA TYR A 90 -10.61 17.43 -8.69
C TYR A 90 -11.20 16.09 -8.25
N GLN A 91 -11.72 15.28 -9.20
CA GLN A 91 -12.28 13.96 -8.89
C GLN A 91 -11.20 12.98 -8.41
N GLY A 92 -10.02 13.00 -9.04
CA GLY A 92 -8.89 12.19 -8.64
C GLY A 92 -8.40 12.53 -7.23
N ARG A 93 -8.27 13.82 -6.93
CA ARG A 93 -7.86 14.32 -5.61
C ARG A 93 -8.87 13.93 -4.52
N LYS A 94 -10.18 14.12 -4.78
CA LYS A 94 -11.24 13.73 -3.85
C LYS A 94 -11.28 12.22 -3.64
N ALA A 95 -11.12 11.44 -4.69
CA ALA A 95 -11.03 9.98 -4.58
C ALA A 95 -9.79 9.53 -3.80
N LEU A 96 -8.64 10.22 -3.95
CA LEU A 96 -7.43 9.95 -3.19
C LEU A 96 -7.64 10.22 -1.70
N GLU A 97 -8.28 11.33 -1.33
CA GLU A 97 -8.64 11.69 0.04
C GLU A 97 -9.55 10.63 0.66
N ILE A 98 -10.61 10.21 -0.04
CA ILE A 98 -11.52 9.15 0.41
C ILE A 98 -10.77 7.83 0.56
N ALA A 99 -9.91 7.49 -0.41
CA ALA A 99 -9.12 6.27 -0.37
C ALA A 99 -8.15 6.25 0.82
N ALA A 100 -7.47 7.37 1.09
CA ALA A 100 -6.60 7.52 2.26
C ALA A 100 -7.38 7.40 3.58
N ALA A 101 -8.51 8.10 3.69
CA ALA A 101 -9.31 8.13 4.90
C ALA A 101 -9.90 6.77 5.28
N GLY A 102 -10.35 5.98 4.29
CA GLY A 102 -11.00 4.70 4.54
C GLY A 102 -10.14 3.46 4.34
N GLY A 103 -8.91 3.62 3.84
CA GLY A 103 -8.05 2.49 3.44
C GLY A 103 -8.53 1.79 2.17
N HIS A 104 -9.26 2.48 1.28
CA HIS A 104 -9.90 1.91 0.11
C HIS A 104 -8.92 1.65 -1.04
N ASN A 105 -9.08 0.51 -1.69
CA ASN A 105 -8.38 0.21 -2.94
C ASN A 105 -8.89 1.12 -4.06
N LEU A 106 -7.96 1.62 -4.89
CA LEU A 106 -8.23 2.65 -5.90
C LEU A 106 -7.81 2.19 -7.30
N PHE A 107 -8.65 2.42 -8.30
CA PHE A 107 -8.36 2.22 -9.71
C PHE A 107 -8.43 3.56 -10.47
N LEU A 108 -7.32 3.95 -11.08
CA LEU A 108 -7.15 5.16 -11.88
C LEU A 108 -7.11 4.79 -13.37
N LEU A 109 -8.14 5.13 -14.11
CA LEU A 109 -8.22 4.92 -15.56
C LEU A 109 -8.08 6.25 -16.28
N GLY A 110 -7.14 6.38 -17.21
CA GLY A 110 -6.99 7.63 -17.96
C GLY A 110 -5.91 7.55 -19.02
N THR A 111 -5.92 8.50 -19.94
CA THR A 111 -4.92 8.59 -21.02
C THR A 111 -3.51 8.87 -20.47
N PRO A 112 -2.45 8.59 -21.23
CA PRO A 112 -1.10 9.03 -20.89
C PRO A 112 -1.09 10.53 -20.58
N GLY A 113 -0.30 10.96 -19.60
CA GLY A 113 -0.22 12.37 -19.20
C GLY A 113 -1.41 12.88 -18.37
N SER A 114 -2.42 12.05 -18.03
CA SER A 114 -3.53 12.49 -17.16
C SER A 114 -3.16 12.59 -15.66
N GLY A 115 -1.91 12.30 -15.27
CA GLY A 115 -1.42 12.48 -13.90
C GLY A 115 -1.68 11.32 -12.95
N LYS A 116 -2.02 10.11 -13.43
CA LYS A 116 -2.30 8.91 -12.61
C LYS A 116 -1.18 8.58 -11.62
N THR A 117 0.03 8.41 -12.13
CA THR A 117 1.24 8.10 -11.35
C THR A 117 1.59 9.22 -10.39
N MET A 118 1.44 10.49 -10.86
CA MET A 118 1.63 11.67 -10.05
C MET A 118 0.67 11.67 -8.85
N LEU A 119 -0.61 11.43 -9.09
CA LEU A 119 -1.64 11.39 -8.04
C LEU A 119 -1.39 10.24 -7.05
N ALA A 120 -1.10 9.02 -7.55
CA ALA A 120 -0.84 7.85 -6.70
C ALA A 120 0.34 8.09 -5.74
N ARG A 121 1.43 8.71 -6.20
CA ARG A 121 2.60 9.03 -5.37
C ARG A 121 2.32 10.03 -4.26
N ARG A 122 1.20 10.77 -4.31
CA ARG A 122 0.78 11.71 -3.24
C ARG A 122 -0.06 11.03 -2.16
N LEU A 123 -0.48 9.78 -2.35
CA LEU A 123 -1.28 9.07 -1.36
C LEU A 123 -0.58 9.00 0.02
N PRO A 124 0.70 8.60 0.14
CA PRO A 124 1.38 8.58 1.43
C PRO A 124 1.44 9.95 2.12
N THR A 125 1.50 11.04 1.33
CA THR A 125 1.68 12.41 1.87
C THR A 125 0.46 12.93 2.63
N ILE A 126 -0.72 12.35 2.37
CA ILE A 126 -1.98 12.68 3.06
C ILE A 126 -2.40 11.65 4.09
N MET A 127 -1.67 10.54 4.23
CA MET A 127 -1.89 9.55 5.29
C MET A 127 -1.22 9.98 6.59
N GLY A 128 -1.73 9.48 7.73
CA GLY A 128 -1.08 9.63 9.02
C GLY A 128 0.17 8.74 9.14
N PRO A 129 1.03 9.01 10.14
CA PRO A 129 2.14 8.12 10.47
C PRO A 129 1.61 6.76 10.93
N LEU A 130 2.44 5.74 10.78
CA LEU A 130 2.15 4.41 11.31
C LEU A 130 2.11 4.44 12.83
N SER A 131 1.27 3.61 13.44
CA SER A 131 1.37 3.35 14.86
C SER A 131 2.70 2.65 15.17
N GLU A 132 3.19 2.77 16.41
CA GLU A 132 4.45 2.14 16.84
C GLU A 132 4.50 0.65 16.46
N ARG A 133 3.44 -0.09 16.73
CA ARG A 133 3.34 -1.50 16.36
C ARG A 133 3.44 -1.70 14.84
N ALA A 134 2.73 -0.91 14.05
CA ALA A 134 2.76 -1.01 12.59
C ALA A 134 4.13 -0.61 12.03
N ALA A 135 4.80 0.38 12.63
CA ALA A 135 6.16 0.77 12.28
C ALA A 135 7.16 -0.37 12.53
N ILE A 136 7.09 -1.02 13.68
CA ILE A 136 7.93 -2.18 14.02
C ILE A 136 7.67 -3.35 13.05
N GLU A 137 6.40 -3.72 12.81
CA GLU A 137 6.02 -4.78 11.85
C GLU A 137 6.56 -4.49 10.45
N THR A 138 6.42 -3.25 9.98
CA THR A 138 6.89 -2.83 8.65
C THR A 138 8.40 -2.86 8.56
N THR A 139 9.10 -2.29 9.57
CA THR A 139 10.56 -2.25 9.62
C THR A 139 11.15 -3.67 9.66
N ALA A 140 10.52 -4.59 10.41
CA ALA A 140 10.95 -5.99 10.47
C ALA A 140 10.90 -6.68 9.09
N ILE A 141 9.87 -6.42 8.27
CA ILE A 141 9.77 -6.95 6.91
C ILE A 141 10.90 -6.41 6.03
N HIS A 142 11.18 -5.10 6.11
CA HIS A 142 12.25 -4.46 5.35
C HIS A 142 13.64 -4.93 5.80
N SER A 143 13.83 -5.21 7.09
CA SER A 143 15.02 -5.85 7.64
C SER A 143 15.29 -7.23 7.00
N VAL A 144 14.28 -8.12 6.99
CA VAL A 144 14.39 -9.45 6.37
C VAL A 144 14.65 -9.34 4.86
N ALA A 145 14.05 -8.38 4.19
CA ALA A 145 14.28 -8.14 2.76
C ALA A 145 15.69 -7.59 2.48
N GLY A 146 16.33 -6.95 3.46
CA GLY A 146 17.62 -6.26 3.32
C GLY A 146 17.47 -4.92 2.58
N THR A 147 16.34 -4.26 2.73
CA THR A 147 16.02 -2.93 2.15
C THR A 147 15.89 -1.83 3.20
N LEU A 148 16.15 -2.17 4.47
CA LEU A 148 16.13 -1.22 5.57
C LEU A 148 17.40 -0.35 5.55
N ASP A 149 17.25 0.95 5.72
CA ASP A 149 18.30 1.86 6.13
C ASP A 149 18.13 2.15 7.64
N PRO A 150 18.94 1.52 8.50
CA PRO A 150 18.77 1.64 9.94
C PRO A 150 19.08 3.06 10.46
N THR A 151 19.84 3.86 9.70
CA THR A 151 20.13 5.25 10.08
C THR A 151 18.89 6.14 10.01
N SER A 152 17.87 5.73 9.25
CA SER A 152 16.59 6.43 9.14
C SER A 152 15.61 6.12 10.29
N GLY A 153 15.97 5.23 11.22
CA GLY A 153 15.09 4.79 12.31
C GLY A 153 14.02 3.79 11.86
N LEU A 154 12.94 3.69 12.64
CA LEU A 154 11.77 2.89 12.26
C LEU A 154 11.05 3.52 11.07
N ILE A 155 10.52 2.68 10.18
CA ILE A 155 9.65 3.13 9.08
C ILE A 155 8.31 3.55 9.69
N ASP A 156 8.13 4.83 9.92
CA ASP A 156 6.93 5.44 10.50
C ASP A 156 5.95 5.97 9.45
N THR A 157 6.39 6.11 8.22
CA THR A 157 5.57 6.56 7.08
C THR A 157 5.13 5.35 6.26
N PRO A 158 3.84 5.26 5.84
CA PRO A 158 3.37 4.17 5.00
C PRO A 158 4.23 3.99 3.74
N PRO A 159 4.85 2.80 3.53
CA PRO A 159 5.71 2.57 2.38
C PRO A 159 4.93 2.64 1.06
N PHE A 160 5.55 3.19 0.02
CA PHE A 160 5.01 3.24 -1.33
C PHE A 160 5.84 2.34 -2.25
N ILE A 161 5.30 1.16 -2.55
CA ILE A 161 5.98 0.14 -3.36
C ILE A 161 5.39 0.12 -4.77
N ALA A 162 6.20 0.42 -5.76
CA ALA A 162 5.81 0.52 -7.16
C ALA A 162 6.67 -0.39 -8.03
N PRO A 163 6.39 -1.70 -8.09
CA PRO A 163 7.14 -2.62 -8.93
C PRO A 163 6.90 -2.31 -10.42
N HIS A 164 7.92 -2.51 -11.24
CA HIS A 164 7.80 -2.40 -12.69
C HIS A 164 6.86 -3.48 -13.25
N HIS A 165 6.09 -3.21 -14.30
CA HIS A 165 5.12 -4.16 -14.86
C HIS A 165 5.76 -5.48 -15.35
N ASN A 166 7.07 -5.50 -15.67
CA ASN A 166 7.83 -6.70 -15.98
C ASN A 166 8.32 -7.48 -14.75
N ALA A 167 7.93 -7.07 -13.52
CA ALA A 167 8.34 -7.76 -12.31
C ALA A 167 7.95 -9.25 -12.36
N SER A 168 8.90 -10.12 -12.03
CA SER A 168 8.66 -11.56 -11.97
C SER A 168 7.74 -11.92 -10.79
N MET A 169 7.13 -13.12 -10.83
CA MET A 169 6.36 -13.64 -9.70
C MET A 169 7.19 -13.65 -8.41
N ALA A 170 8.46 -14.01 -8.50
CA ALA A 170 9.37 -14.00 -7.34
C ALA A 170 9.65 -12.59 -6.80
N ALA A 171 9.73 -11.59 -7.66
CA ALA A 171 9.87 -10.20 -7.23
C ALA A 171 8.60 -9.67 -6.54
N MET A 172 7.42 -10.15 -6.94
CA MET A 172 6.14 -9.75 -6.37
C MET A 172 5.82 -10.46 -5.06
N ILE A 173 5.89 -11.79 -5.05
CA ILE A 173 5.50 -12.63 -3.91
C ILE A 173 6.67 -12.78 -2.93
N GLY A 174 7.87 -12.80 -3.44
CA GLY A 174 9.06 -13.17 -2.71
C GLY A 174 9.55 -14.56 -3.12
N GLY A 175 10.76 -14.84 -2.70
CA GLY A 175 11.41 -16.07 -3.12
C GLY A 175 12.93 -16.02 -2.87
N GLY A 176 13.67 -16.88 -3.54
CA GLY A 176 15.13 -16.97 -3.47
C GLY A 176 15.61 -18.35 -2.97
N ALA A 177 16.89 -18.65 -3.08
CA ALA A 177 17.51 -19.82 -2.46
C ALA A 177 17.65 -19.56 -0.94
N GLY A 178 17.34 -20.54 -0.10
CA GLY A 178 17.41 -20.43 1.38
C GLY A 178 16.14 -19.79 1.99
N LEU A 179 16.30 -18.88 2.95
CA LEU A 179 15.20 -18.17 3.59
C LEU A 179 14.39 -17.36 2.57
N ALA A 180 13.05 -17.46 2.65
CA ALA A 180 12.14 -16.74 1.76
C ALA A 180 12.29 -15.23 1.96
N ARG A 181 12.72 -14.51 0.94
CA ARG A 181 12.78 -13.05 0.97
C ARG A 181 11.40 -12.47 0.67
N PRO A 182 10.95 -11.48 1.45
CA PRO A 182 9.74 -10.73 1.13
C PRO A 182 9.81 -10.11 -0.27
N GLY A 183 8.73 -10.22 -1.05
CA GLY A 183 8.57 -9.52 -2.32
C GLY A 183 7.81 -8.21 -2.15
N ALA A 184 7.52 -7.55 -3.29
CA ALA A 184 6.85 -6.25 -3.33
C ALA A 184 5.52 -6.23 -2.55
N ILE A 185 4.76 -7.33 -2.55
CA ILE A 185 3.50 -7.47 -1.82
C ILE A 185 3.70 -7.33 -0.32
N SER A 186 4.72 -8.00 0.25
CA SER A 186 5.03 -7.91 1.68
C SER A 186 5.75 -6.61 2.04
N LEU A 187 6.60 -6.07 1.16
CA LEU A 187 7.24 -4.78 1.36
C LEU A 187 6.22 -3.62 1.42
N ALA A 188 5.07 -3.77 0.76
CA ALA A 188 3.97 -2.80 0.84
C ALA A 188 3.12 -2.92 2.12
N HIS A 189 3.47 -3.80 3.06
CA HIS A 189 2.73 -3.99 4.31
C HIS A 189 2.57 -2.68 5.07
N ASN A 190 1.35 -2.41 5.57
CA ASN A 190 0.92 -1.15 6.20
C ASN A 190 1.10 0.10 5.32
N GLY A 191 1.24 -0.08 4.01
CA GLY A 191 1.45 0.98 3.04
C GLY A 191 0.67 0.77 1.75
N ILE A 192 1.26 1.18 0.64
CA ILE A 192 0.64 1.21 -0.67
C ILE A 192 1.40 0.32 -1.65
N LEU A 193 0.67 -0.59 -2.32
CA LEU A 193 1.15 -1.28 -3.50
C LEU A 193 0.57 -0.58 -4.74
N PHE A 194 1.42 0.07 -5.51
CA PHE A 194 1.03 0.77 -6.73
C PHE A 194 1.45 -0.01 -7.96
N LEU A 195 0.48 -0.39 -8.80
CA LEU A 195 0.74 -1.03 -10.09
C LEU A 195 0.40 -0.06 -11.21
N ASP A 196 1.44 0.58 -11.75
CA ASP A 196 1.28 1.40 -12.96
C ASP A 196 1.18 0.49 -14.19
N GLU A 197 0.41 0.94 -15.18
CA GLU A 197 0.14 0.14 -16.38
C GLU A 197 -0.35 -1.28 -16.02
N ALA A 198 -1.25 -1.37 -15.04
CA ALA A 198 -1.67 -2.65 -14.46
C ALA A 198 -2.06 -3.74 -15.46
N PRO A 199 -2.71 -3.47 -16.64
CA PRO A 199 -2.97 -4.47 -17.66
C PRO A 199 -1.72 -5.06 -18.34
N GLU A 200 -0.53 -4.44 -18.17
CA GLU A 200 0.73 -4.96 -18.75
C GLU A 200 1.39 -6.01 -17.88
N PHE A 201 1.02 -6.10 -16.59
CA PHE A 201 1.50 -7.18 -15.74
C PHE A 201 1.03 -8.55 -16.24
N ALA A 202 1.86 -9.58 -16.01
CA ALA A 202 1.48 -10.94 -16.31
C ALA A 202 0.20 -11.32 -15.53
N PRO A 203 -0.80 -11.98 -16.18
CA PRO A 203 -2.07 -12.32 -15.51
C PRO A 203 -1.90 -13.11 -14.21
N LYS A 204 -0.92 -14.02 -14.15
CA LYS A 204 -0.60 -14.80 -12.94
C LYS A 204 -0.17 -13.90 -11.76
N VAL A 205 0.54 -12.80 -12.03
CA VAL A 205 0.96 -11.82 -11.01
C VAL A 205 -0.25 -11.09 -10.45
N LEU A 206 -1.16 -10.64 -11.33
CA LEU A 206 -2.39 -9.98 -10.90
C LEU A 206 -3.31 -10.91 -10.11
N ASP A 207 -3.39 -12.18 -10.50
CA ASP A 207 -4.19 -13.18 -9.78
C ASP A 207 -3.62 -13.49 -8.39
N ALA A 208 -2.30 -13.43 -8.23
CA ALA A 208 -1.64 -13.64 -6.93
C ALA A 208 -1.99 -12.58 -5.88
N LEU A 209 -2.45 -11.39 -6.30
CA LEU A 209 -2.89 -10.33 -5.39
C LEU A 209 -4.22 -10.62 -4.69
N ARG A 210 -5.05 -11.52 -5.25
CA ARG A 210 -6.41 -11.76 -4.75
C ARG A 210 -6.44 -12.23 -3.30
N GLN A 211 -5.55 -13.14 -2.94
CA GLN A 211 -5.48 -13.70 -1.59
C GLN A 211 -4.99 -12.66 -0.58
N PRO A 212 -3.83 -12.00 -0.76
CA PRO A 212 -3.35 -11.02 0.21
C PRO A 212 -4.30 -9.81 0.40
N ILE A 213 -5.02 -9.37 -0.63
CA ILE A 213 -6.03 -8.30 -0.48
C ILE A 213 -7.16 -8.71 0.48
N GLU A 214 -7.52 -9.99 0.55
CA GLU A 214 -8.60 -10.47 1.43
C GLU A 214 -8.09 -10.90 2.80
N SER A 215 -6.97 -11.65 2.84
CA SER A 215 -6.45 -12.23 4.09
C SER A 215 -5.49 -11.32 4.85
N GLY A 216 -4.91 -10.30 4.18
CA GLY A 216 -3.84 -9.47 4.75
C GLY A 216 -2.53 -10.22 4.97
N ALA A 217 -2.37 -11.41 4.39
CA ALA A 217 -1.20 -12.26 4.53
C ALA A 217 -0.89 -12.99 3.22
N LEU A 218 0.37 -13.33 3.02
CA LEU A 218 0.88 -14.06 1.88
C LEU A 218 1.63 -15.31 2.35
N THR A 219 1.19 -16.49 1.95
CA THR A 219 1.86 -17.75 2.28
C THR A 219 2.69 -18.23 1.08
N ILE A 220 3.98 -18.43 1.32
CA ILE A 220 4.94 -18.93 0.34
C ILE A 220 5.26 -20.39 0.69
N HIS A 221 4.84 -21.30 -0.16
CA HIS A 221 5.14 -22.74 -0.01
C HIS A 221 6.47 -23.08 -0.66
N ARG A 222 7.29 -23.88 0.04
CA ARG A 222 8.60 -24.36 -0.40
C ARG A 222 8.81 -25.81 -0.03
N SER A 223 9.88 -26.44 -0.57
CA SER A 223 10.27 -27.80 -0.23
C SER A 223 10.59 -28.00 1.27
N GLN A 224 11.04 -26.94 1.94
CA GLN A 224 11.42 -26.95 3.36
C GLN A 224 10.31 -26.45 4.30
N GLY A 225 9.11 -26.12 3.81
CA GLY A 225 8.00 -25.63 4.61
C GLY A 225 7.25 -24.44 3.99
N ALA A 226 6.29 -23.93 4.73
CA ALA A 226 5.53 -22.75 4.37
C ALA A 226 5.89 -21.57 5.28
N VAL A 227 6.09 -20.39 4.69
CA VAL A 227 6.30 -19.14 5.42
C VAL A 227 5.16 -18.21 5.12
N THR A 228 4.50 -17.68 6.15
CA THR A 228 3.44 -16.67 6.01
C THR A 228 4.00 -15.31 6.38
N LEU A 229 3.94 -14.39 5.44
CA LEU A 229 4.38 -12.99 5.60
C LEU A 229 3.15 -12.08 5.69
N PRO A 230 3.18 -11.05 6.54
CA PRO A 230 2.15 -10.02 6.53
C PRO A 230 2.10 -9.30 5.18
N ALA A 231 0.89 -8.96 4.73
CA ALA A 231 0.65 -8.33 3.42
C ALA A 231 -0.63 -7.49 3.44
N ARG A 232 -0.81 -6.66 4.46
CA ARG A 232 -1.91 -5.67 4.54
C ARG A 232 -1.46 -4.41 3.83
N PHE A 233 -1.96 -4.18 2.65
CA PHE A 233 -1.63 -3.00 1.86
C PHE A 233 -2.87 -2.42 1.20
N GLN A 234 -2.82 -1.13 0.89
CA GLN A 234 -3.79 -0.47 0.04
C GLN A 234 -3.35 -0.63 -1.42
N LEU A 235 -4.20 -1.22 -2.26
CA LEU A 235 -3.89 -1.42 -3.67
C LEU A 235 -4.32 -0.22 -4.49
N VAL A 236 -3.38 0.35 -5.24
CA VAL A 236 -3.64 1.38 -6.24
C VAL A 236 -3.27 0.84 -7.61
N LEU A 237 -4.24 0.73 -8.50
CA LEU A 237 -4.04 0.34 -9.89
C LEU A 237 -4.14 1.55 -10.79
N ALA A 238 -3.25 1.68 -11.77
CA ALA A 238 -3.39 2.64 -12.86
C ALA A 238 -3.40 1.93 -14.21
N ALA A 239 -4.28 2.37 -15.11
CA ALA A 239 -4.37 1.82 -16.45
C ALA A 239 -4.65 2.90 -17.50
N ASN A 240 -4.20 2.64 -18.71
CA ASN A 240 -4.63 3.36 -19.89
C ASN A 240 -5.96 2.76 -20.43
N PRO A 241 -6.78 3.52 -21.17
CA PRO A 241 -8.06 3.01 -21.67
C PRO A 241 -7.91 1.99 -22.82
N CYS A 242 -6.73 1.85 -23.39
CA CYS A 242 -6.41 0.91 -24.46
C CYS A 242 -4.88 0.76 -24.60
N PRO A 243 -4.37 -0.20 -25.40
CA PRO A 243 -2.93 -0.39 -25.59
C PRO A 243 -2.17 0.84 -26.08
N CYS A 244 -2.76 1.66 -26.96
CA CYS A 244 -2.12 2.90 -27.42
C CYS A 244 -2.33 4.08 -26.44
N GLY A 245 -3.20 3.94 -25.43
CA GLY A 245 -3.49 4.94 -24.42
C GLY A 245 -4.53 6.01 -24.80
N TYR A 246 -4.92 6.14 -26.06
CA TYR A 246 -5.68 7.31 -26.55
C TYR A 246 -7.17 7.08 -26.78
N ALA A 247 -7.76 5.95 -26.35
CA ALA A 247 -9.19 5.74 -26.46
C ALA A 247 -9.96 6.79 -25.63
N GLY A 248 -10.91 7.49 -26.26
CA GLY A 248 -11.68 8.58 -25.64
C GLY A 248 -10.92 9.91 -25.55
N HIS A 249 -9.72 10.03 -26.12
CA HIS A 249 -9.02 11.29 -26.19
C HIS A 249 -9.63 12.19 -27.28
N THR A 250 -9.76 13.48 -27.00
CA THR A 250 -10.39 14.47 -27.91
C THR A 250 -9.66 14.65 -29.23
N SER A 251 -8.37 14.29 -29.31
CA SER A 251 -7.55 14.39 -30.53
C SER A 251 -7.84 13.29 -31.58
N GLY A 252 -8.71 12.33 -31.30
CA GLY A 252 -9.09 11.28 -32.26
C GLY A 252 -7.97 10.31 -32.68
N THR A 253 -6.82 10.28 -31.99
CA THR A 253 -5.61 9.55 -32.39
C THR A 253 -5.62 8.06 -32.08
N CYS A 254 -6.65 7.54 -31.38
CA CYS A 254 -6.72 6.12 -31.06
C CYS A 254 -6.98 5.25 -32.29
N LYS A 255 -6.01 4.36 -32.60
CA LYS A 255 -6.09 3.38 -33.71
C LYS A 255 -6.50 1.97 -33.25
N CYS A 256 -6.80 1.76 -31.97
CA CYS A 256 -7.17 0.45 -31.45
C CYS A 256 -8.60 0.08 -31.83
N THR A 257 -8.80 -1.15 -32.32
CA THR A 257 -10.12 -1.69 -32.56
C THR A 257 -10.91 -1.91 -31.26
N PRO A 258 -12.25 -1.96 -31.28
CA PRO A 258 -13.05 -2.27 -30.08
C PRO A 258 -12.62 -3.57 -29.40
N TYR A 259 -12.27 -4.59 -30.18
CA TYR A 259 -11.76 -5.87 -29.68
C TYR A 259 -10.43 -5.71 -28.92
N GLN A 260 -9.47 -4.95 -29.46
CA GLN A 260 -8.19 -4.68 -28.78
C GLN A 260 -8.38 -3.93 -27.46
N ARG A 261 -9.30 -2.93 -27.43
CA ARG A 261 -9.62 -2.18 -26.21
C ARG A 261 -10.21 -3.10 -25.12
N ARG A 262 -11.20 -3.92 -25.48
CA ARG A 262 -11.82 -4.88 -24.58
C ARG A 262 -10.79 -5.89 -24.07
N ARG A 263 -10.01 -6.52 -24.97
CA ARG A 263 -8.97 -7.50 -24.62
C ARG A 263 -7.90 -6.91 -23.68
N TYR A 264 -7.57 -5.63 -23.82
CA TYR A 264 -6.60 -4.95 -22.96
C TYR A 264 -7.11 -4.83 -21.51
N LEU A 265 -8.31 -4.30 -21.33
CA LEU A 265 -8.87 -4.12 -19.99
C LEU A 265 -9.29 -5.45 -19.34
N THR A 266 -9.66 -6.48 -20.11
CA THR A 266 -9.97 -7.81 -19.56
C THR A 266 -8.76 -8.55 -18.99
N ARG A 267 -7.52 -8.07 -19.21
CA ARG A 267 -6.35 -8.55 -18.46
C ARG A 267 -6.46 -8.27 -16.95
N LEU A 268 -7.15 -7.19 -16.57
CA LEU A 268 -7.60 -7.00 -15.21
C LEU A 268 -8.83 -7.84 -14.99
N SER A 269 -8.66 -9.00 -14.35
CA SER A 269 -9.75 -9.94 -14.14
C SER A 269 -10.90 -9.32 -13.34
N GLY A 270 -12.15 -9.67 -13.70
CA GLY A 270 -13.33 -9.23 -12.94
C GLY A 270 -13.20 -9.44 -11.44
N PRO A 271 -12.76 -10.63 -10.97
CA PRO A 271 -12.51 -10.86 -9.54
C PRO A 271 -11.50 -9.92 -8.88
N LEU A 272 -10.49 -9.43 -9.59
CA LEU A 272 -9.56 -8.42 -9.05
C LEU A 272 -10.24 -7.05 -8.96
N LEU A 273 -10.90 -6.62 -10.04
CA LEU A 273 -11.64 -5.34 -10.07
C LEU A 273 -12.78 -5.30 -9.05
N ASP A 274 -13.42 -6.43 -8.78
CA ASP A 274 -14.42 -6.53 -7.72
C ASP A 274 -13.87 -6.22 -6.32
N ARG A 275 -12.55 -6.30 -6.12
CA ARG A 275 -11.86 -5.97 -4.86
C ARG A 275 -11.42 -4.51 -4.76
N ILE A 276 -11.61 -3.75 -5.82
CA ILE A 276 -11.36 -2.31 -5.83
C ILE A 276 -12.62 -1.57 -5.39
N ASP A 277 -12.48 -0.65 -4.45
CA ASP A 277 -13.63 0.09 -3.89
C ASP A 277 -13.97 1.31 -4.74
N ILE A 278 -12.95 2.03 -5.20
CA ILE A 278 -13.06 3.33 -5.87
C ILE A 278 -12.48 3.25 -7.28
N HIS A 279 -13.24 3.68 -8.27
CA HIS A 279 -12.84 3.76 -9.66
C HIS A 279 -12.92 5.22 -10.13
N VAL A 280 -11.83 5.75 -10.69
CA VAL A 280 -11.76 7.13 -11.16
C VAL A 280 -11.33 7.17 -12.61
N GLN A 281 -12.10 7.89 -13.41
CA GLN A 281 -11.70 8.21 -14.77
C GLN A 281 -11.00 9.58 -14.78
N MET A 282 -9.72 9.59 -15.11
CA MET A 282 -8.88 10.76 -15.17
C MET A 282 -8.80 11.30 -16.58
N ALA A 283 -9.29 12.52 -16.79
CA ALA A 283 -9.14 13.23 -18.05
C ALA A 283 -7.81 14.00 -18.10
N PRO A 284 -7.23 14.26 -19.27
CA PRO A 284 -6.11 15.19 -19.39
C PRO A 284 -6.46 16.56 -18.82
N PRO A 285 -5.50 17.26 -18.19
CA PRO A 285 -5.76 18.62 -17.71
C PRO A 285 -6.15 19.53 -18.86
N LYS A 286 -7.19 20.35 -18.66
CA LYS A 286 -7.64 21.32 -19.68
C LYS A 286 -6.60 22.44 -19.81
N PRO A 287 -6.43 23.02 -21.01
CA PRO A 287 -5.64 24.25 -21.16
C PRO A 287 -6.09 25.32 -20.16
N GLY A 288 -5.14 26.00 -19.54
CA GLY A 288 -5.43 27.04 -18.54
C GLY A 288 -5.64 26.53 -17.11
N THR A 289 -5.69 25.22 -16.87
CA THR A 289 -5.85 24.67 -15.51
C THR A 289 -4.69 25.05 -14.59
N LEU A 290 -3.48 25.21 -15.13
CA LEU A 290 -2.29 25.62 -14.37
C LEU A 290 -2.35 27.08 -13.89
N ASN A 291 -3.21 27.91 -14.50
CA ASN A 291 -3.41 29.31 -14.13
C ASN A 291 -4.58 29.49 -13.14
N GLY A 292 -5.18 28.40 -12.66
CA GLY A 292 -6.26 28.41 -11.69
C GLY A 292 -5.78 28.60 -10.25
N ALA A 293 -6.74 28.56 -9.31
CA ALA A 293 -6.42 28.59 -7.89
C ALA A 293 -5.45 27.43 -7.53
N VAL A 294 -4.48 27.71 -6.66
CA VAL A 294 -3.56 26.70 -6.14
C VAL A 294 -4.37 25.62 -5.41
N PRO A 295 -4.20 24.36 -5.77
CA PRO A 295 -4.92 23.27 -5.10
C PRO A 295 -4.49 23.13 -3.64
N GLU A 296 -5.36 22.55 -2.79
CA GLU A 296 -5.00 22.24 -1.40
C GLU A 296 -3.73 21.39 -1.33
N SER A 297 -2.84 21.73 -0.40
CA SER A 297 -1.61 20.99 -0.14
C SER A 297 -1.89 19.69 0.64
N SER A 298 -0.90 18.79 0.66
CA SER A 298 -0.94 17.59 1.51
C SER A 298 -1.13 17.95 2.99
N ALA A 299 -0.51 19.03 3.46
CA ALA A 299 -0.62 19.51 4.84
C ALA A 299 -2.04 19.98 5.19
N GLN A 300 -2.80 20.50 4.23
CA GLN A 300 -4.19 20.91 4.43
C GLN A 300 -5.16 19.72 4.41
N VAL A 301 -4.89 18.68 3.62
CA VAL A 301 -5.77 17.51 3.46
C VAL A 301 -5.53 16.48 4.58
N ARG A 302 -4.27 16.25 4.97
CA ARG A 302 -3.88 15.23 5.98
C ARG A 302 -4.68 15.30 7.28
N PRO A 303 -4.93 16.46 7.91
CA PRO A 303 -5.68 16.51 9.17
C PRO A 303 -7.09 15.92 9.05
N ARG A 304 -7.81 16.15 7.93
CA ARG A 304 -9.15 15.59 7.70
C ARG A 304 -9.10 14.07 7.54
N VAL A 305 -8.10 13.57 6.83
CA VAL A 305 -7.87 12.13 6.64
C VAL A 305 -7.56 11.46 7.97
N VAL A 306 -6.62 12.00 8.75
CA VAL A 306 -6.24 11.46 10.06
C VAL A 306 -7.43 11.49 11.02
N ARG A 307 -8.21 12.57 11.04
CA ARG A 307 -9.40 12.67 11.87
C ARG A 307 -10.45 11.62 11.51
N ALA A 308 -10.72 11.42 10.23
CA ALA A 308 -11.63 10.37 9.77
C ALA A 308 -11.14 8.97 10.16
N GLN A 309 -9.82 8.70 10.05
CA GLN A 309 -9.23 7.43 10.50
C GLN A 309 -9.38 7.23 12.02
N GLN A 310 -9.17 8.27 12.82
CA GLN A 310 -9.35 8.21 14.27
C GLN A 310 -10.80 7.83 14.64
N ILE A 311 -11.81 8.50 14.02
CA ILE A 311 -13.22 8.17 14.22
C ILE A 311 -13.51 6.69 13.91
N GLN A 312 -12.92 6.15 12.85
CA GLN A 312 -13.07 4.75 12.46
C GLN A 312 -12.44 3.80 13.48
N MET A 313 -11.22 4.11 13.92
CA MET A 313 -10.50 3.30 14.92
C MET A 313 -11.19 3.32 16.29
N GLU A 314 -11.68 4.46 16.74
CA GLU A 314 -12.47 4.58 17.97
C GLU A 314 -13.78 3.78 17.90
N ARG A 315 -14.45 3.79 16.75
CA ARG A 315 -15.74 3.12 16.54
C ARG A 315 -15.62 1.61 16.39
N SER A 316 -14.62 1.11 15.67
CA SER A 316 -14.59 -0.27 15.18
C SER A 316 -13.21 -0.94 15.20
N HIS A 317 -12.18 -0.28 15.70
CA HIS A 317 -10.79 -0.73 15.74
C HIS A 317 -10.21 -1.13 14.35
N GLN A 318 -10.83 -0.64 13.28
CA GLN A 318 -10.40 -0.88 11.90
C GLN A 318 -10.94 0.19 10.95
N LEU A 319 -10.27 0.37 9.81
CA LEU A 319 -10.71 1.28 8.75
C LEU A 319 -11.96 0.73 8.03
N ASN A 320 -12.73 1.62 7.42
CA ASN A 320 -14.00 1.27 6.78
C ASN A 320 -13.85 0.25 5.65
N ALA A 321 -12.73 0.23 4.94
CA ALA A 321 -12.46 -0.78 3.90
C ALA A 321 -12.46 -2.22 4.43
N ALA A 322 -12.20 -2.42 5.73
CA ALA A 322 -12.21 -3.73 6.38
C ALA A 322 -13.56 -4.10 7.01
N LEU A 323 -14.52 -3.16 7.10
CA LEU A 323 -15.83 -3.43 7.74
C LEU A 323 -16.62 -4.48 6.99
N SER A 324 -17.27 -5.37 7.76
CA SER A 324 -18.22 -6.35 7.20
C SER A 324 -19.55 -5.70 6.80
N GLY A 325 -20.21 -6.26 5.79
CA GLY A 325 -21.53 -5.78 5.36
C GLY A 325 -22.60 -5.77 6.48
N LYS A 326 -22.48 -6.67 7.48
CA LYS A 326 -23.37 -6.69 8.64
C LYS A 326 -23.23 -5.41 9.48
N VAL A 327 -22.01 -4.99 9.77
CA VAL A 327 -21.74 -3.77 10.55
C VAL A 327 -22.15 -2.53 9.74
N LEU A 328 -21.85 -2.50 8.44
CA LEU A 328 -22.19 -1.37 7.58
C LEU A 328 -23.69 -1.06 7.51
N ARG A 329 -24.53 -2.09 7.52
CA ARG A 329 -26.00 -1.93 7.50
C ARG A 329 -26.54 -1.11 8.67
N SER A 330 -25.88 -1.12 9.83
CA SER A 330 -26.31 -0.34 11.00
C SER A 330 -26.15 1.18 10.84
N PHE A 331 -25.29 1.62 9.89
CA PHE A 331 -25.04 3.04 9.62
C PHE A 331 -25.92 3.63 8.51
N ILE A 332 -26.68 2.78 7.80
CA ILE A 332 -27.41 3.17 6.59
C ILE A 332 -28.91 3.05 6.83
N GLY A 333 -29.65 4.08 6.41
CA GLY A 333 -31.09 4.12 6.54
C GLY A 333 -31.80 3.00 5.75
N LYS A 334 -32.94 2.51 6.25
CA LYS A 334 -33.72 1.41 5.62
C LYS A 334 -34.07 1.71 4.16
N LYS A 335 -34.39 2.97 3.82
CA LYS A 335 -34.73 3.41 2.46
C LYS A 335 -33.57 3.21 1.49
N ASP A 336 -32.37 3.62 1.91
CA ASP A 336 -31.16 3.52 1.08
C ASP A 336 -30.66 2.07 0.96
N LEU A 337 -30.82 1.27 2.03
CA LEU A 337 -30.59 -0.18 1.96
C LEU A 337 -31.50 -0.86 0.94
N ALA A 338 -32.80 -0.56 0.98
CA ALA A 338 -33.77 -1.10 0.01
C ALA A 338 -33.42 -0.67 -1.43
N ARG A 339 -32.97 0.58 -1.63
CA ARG A 339 -32.51 1.06 -2.94
C ARG A 339 -31.30 0.27 -3.44
N LEU A 340 -30.31 0.04 -2.58
CA LEU A 340 -29.13 -0.76 -2.93
C LEU A 340 -29.51 -2.24 -3.21
N ASP A 341 -30.45 -2.81 -2.44
CA ASP A 341 -30.94 -4.17 -2.69
C ASP A 341 -31.65 -4.28 -4.05
N GLY A 342 -32.46 -3.30 -4.42
CA GLY A 342 -33.08 -3.24 -5.74
C GLY A 342 -32.09 -3.11 -6.90
N LEU A 343 -30.91 -2.49 -6.68
CA LEU A 343 -29.84 -2.46 -7.68
C LEU A 343 -29.15 -3.83 -7.83
N VAL A 344 -29.05 -4.59 -6.74
CA VAL A 344 -28.53 -5.97 -6.77
C VAL A 344 -29.50 -6.90 -7.50
N GLU A 345 -30.81 -6.83 -7.17
CA GLU A 345 -31.86 -7.61 -7.83
C GLU A 345 -31.93 -7.37 -9.33
N LYS A 346 -31.71 -6.12 -9.77
CA LYS A 346 -31.63 -5.74 -11.19
C LYS A 346 -30.28 -6.07 -11.83
N ALA A 347 -29.37 -6.74 -11.11
CA ALA A 347 -28.01 -7.07 -11.58
C ALA A 347 -27.19 -5.85 -12.04
N VAL A 348 -27.51 -4.64 -11.58
CA VAL A 348 -26.73 -3.42 -11.85
C VAL A 348 -25.42 -3.44 -11.05
N ILE A 349 -25.46 -3.97 -9.84
CA ILE A 349 -24.29 -4.19 -8.97
C ILE A 349 -24.31 -5.59 -8.38
N THR A 350 -23.14 -6.11 -8.01
CA THR A 350 -23.02 -7.38 -7.27
C THR A 350 -23.23 -7.14 -5.76
N MET A 351 -23.45 -8.22 -4.98
CA MET A 351 -23.47 -8.12 -3.51
C MET A 351 -22.16 -7.53 -2.95
N ARG A 352 -21.01 -7.92 -3.52
CA ARG A 352 -19.72 -7.30 -3.16
C ARG A 352 -19.68 -5.83 -3.53
N GLY A 353 -20.23 -5.47 -4.69
CA GLY A 353 -20.36 -4.08 -5.13
C GLY A 353 -21.18 -3.25 -4.15
N LYS A 354 -22.31 -3.79 -3.64
CA LYS A 354 -23.10 -3.16 -2.58
C LYS A 354 -22.26 -2.87 -1.33
N ASP A 355 -21.53 -3.88 -0.82
CA ASP A 355 -20.69 -3.71 0.38
C ASP A 355 -19.62 -2.64 0.17
N ARG A 356 -19.00 -2.56 -1.03
CA ARG A 356 -18.01 -1.52 -1.38
C ARG A 356 -18.63 -0.13 -1.36
N ILE A 357 -19.80 0.04 -1.96
CA ILE A 357 -20.53 1.31 -1.93
C ILE A 357 -20.81 1.73 -0.49
N MET A 358 -21.28 0.83 0.35
CA MET A 358 -21.56 1.11 1.76
C MET A 358 -20.30 1.55 2.53
N ARG A 359 -19.15 0.91 2.27
CA ARG A 359 -17.85 1.25 2.89
C ARG A 359 -17.42 2.67 2.50
N VAL A 360 -17.46 2.98 1.22
CA VAL A 360 -17.08 4.31 0.71
C VAL A 360 -18.04 5.37 1.23
N ALA A 361 -19.36 5.11 1.23
CA ALA A 361 -20.36 6.03 1.77
C ALA A 361 -20.14 6.30 3.27
N ARG A 362 -19.75 5.28 4.05
CA ARG A 362 -19.41 5.48 5.48
C ARG A 362 -18.17 6.37 5.62
N THR A 363 -17.16 6.21 4.76
CA THR A 363 -15.96 7.05 4.78
C THR A 363 -16.26 8.50 4.42
N LEU A 364 -17.16 8.73 3.46
CA LEU A 364 -17.64 10.09 3.14
C LEU A 364 -18.29 10.77 4.35
N ALA A 365 -19.13 10.03 5.09
CA ALA A 365 -19.74 10.55 6.31
C ALA A 365 -18.70 10.80 7.43
N ASP A 366 -17.67 9.95 7.56
CA ASP A 366 -16.60 10.13 8.54
C ASP A 366 -15.70 11.35 8.22
N LEU A 367 -15.44 11.63 6.94
CA LEU A 367 -14.71 12.82 6.50
C LEU A 367 -15.45 14.13 6.85
N GLU A 368 -16.76 14.07 6.97
CA GLU A 368 -17.62 15.19 7.40
C GLU A 368 -18.04 15.07 8.88
N GLU A 369 -17.39 14.18 9.64
CA GLU A 369 -17.62 13.91 11.07
C GLU A 369 -19.10 13.61 11.41
N ARG A 370 -19.85 13.06 10.44
CA ARG A 370 -21.26 12.69 10.63
C ARG A 370 -21.42 11.25 11.18
N GLN A 371 -22.34 11.06 12.10
CA GLN A 371 -22.61 9.74 12.66
C GLN A 371 -23.39 8.81 11.71
N SER A 372 -24.22 9.33 10.83
CA SER A 372 -25.03 8.57 9.88
C SER A 372 -24.64 8.84 8.44
N VAL A 373 -24.81 7.83 7.60
CA VAL A 373 -24.61 7.94 6.14
C VAL A 373 -25.87 8.58 5.54
N SER A 374 -25.67 9.57 4.66
CA SER A 374 -26.75 10.22 3.90
C SER A 374 -27.01 9.53 2.57
N SER A 375 -28.13 9.82 1.94
CA SER A 375 -28.43 9.34 0.57
C SER A 375 -27.46 9.93 -0.46
N ASP A 376 -26.91 11.14 -0.22
CA ASP A 376 -25.91 11.75 -1.09
C ASP A 376 -24.56 11.03 -1.01
N ASP A 377 -24.15 10.54 0.18
CA ASP A 377 -22.94 9.72 0.32
C ASP A 377 -23.07 8.43 -0.49
N ILE A 378 -24.24 7.79 -0.44
CA ILE A 378 -24.52 6.59 -1.23
C ILE A 378 -24.46 6.90 -2.73
N ALA A 379 -25.02 8.03 -3.17
CA ALA A 379 -24.98 8.43 -4.57
C ALA A 379 -23.54 8.72 -5.05
N GLN A 380 -22.74 9.43 -4.24
CA GLN A 380 -21.34 9.70 -4.53
C GLN A 380 -20.52 8.40 -4.57
N ALA A 381 -20.69 7.52 -3.58
CA ALA A 381 -20.00 6.22 -3.53
C ALA A 381 -20.37 5.32 -4.73
N PHE A 382 -21.64 5.33 -5.15
CA PHE A 382 -22.10 4.64 -6.35
C PHE A 382 -21.44 5.21 -7.61
N ALA A 383 -21.39 6.53 -7.76
CA ALA A 383 -20.72 7.19 -8.88
C ALA A 383 -19.23 6.82 -8.96
N LEU A 384 -18.52 6.78 -7.82
CA LEU A 384 -17.11 6.40 -7.75
C LEU A 384 -16.85 4.92 -8.11
N ARG A 385 -17.89 4.10 -8.22
CA ARG A 385 -17.75 2.69 -8.62
C ARG A 385 -18.18 2.43 -10.06
N THR A 386 -19.20 3.11 -10.55
CA THR A 386 -19.90 2.76 -11.81
C THR A 386 -19.31 3.42 -13.06
N HIS A 387 -18.53 4.50 -12.93
CA HIS A 387 -17.95 5.20 -14.09
C HIS A 387 -17.02 4.34 -14.96
N SER A 388 -16.56 3.19 -14.48
CA SER A 388 -15.74 2.24 -15.26
C SER A 388 -16.56 1.16 -15.99
N GLY A 389 -17.85 1.02 -15.71
CA GLY A 389 -18.72 -0.07 -16.19
C GLY A 389 -19.70 0.29 -17.30
N GLY A 390 -19.72 1.51 -17.75
CA GLY A 390 -20.67 2.02 -18.74
C GLY A 390 -20.36 1.64 -20.20
N GLN A 391 -19.93 0.41 -20.48
CA GLN A 391 -19.90 -0.17 -21.83
C GLN A 391 -20.30 -1.65 -21.81
N ASN A 392 -21.47 -1.95 -21.23
CA ASN A 392 -22.24 -3.15 -21.57
C ASN A 392 -23.43 -2.70 -22.40
N GLY A 393 -23.22 -2.60 -23.69
CA GLY A 393 -24.15 -2.47 -24.77
C GLY A 393 -23.52 -3.08 -26.00
#